data_afc7e3dc35c0046834a08abb121e31ff
#
_entry.id   afc7e3dc35c0046834a08abb121e31ff
#
_cell.length_a   1.000
_cell.length_b   1.000
_cell.length_c   1.000
_cell.angle_alpha   90.00
_cell.angle_beta   90.00
_cell.angle_gamma   90.00
#
_symmetry.space_group_name_H-M   'P 1'
#
loop_
_entity.id
_entity.type
_entity.pdbx_description
1 polymer ?
#
loop_
_entity_poly.entity_id
_entity_poly.type
_entity_poly.pdbx_seq_one_letter_code
_entity_poly.pdbx_strand_id
1 'polypeptide(L)'
;MGRKNESRNESAKGSPLALIAGVSLCWAATFIFFYSDTFVPSDTFSFLERDLSRFCYLAGIVLGQALFLAPRHVIASESKNYLMIAGCGVLLVSVASQMAGIAYELNTGLMSFLMLFAGVWQGISHVLWGEMEAKADLSIALAFCVPVIAGAAIFSAVTYLGTWFAVVSLLICSCGSTMLFLVNSSERKDWALKPAPLSSKRLPSFRKCDAICLVYGAVLGTSIYACLSFKMPAGLNYLIVGLSLICGAALVIALSRLNKGRESDFGRVATILLPFVSMALVLIVITPDDSSWAIYAALLALLTLFDVSSFEFFAESSRSLALPPYLCIARGRIAVQLGMLVAYLANMIVAHCFPATGRVAFIIPLVLIVCLSAMVAFGGGVSINLKSENPDE
;
A
#
# COMPACT_ATOMS: atom_id res chain seq x y z
N MET A 1 -29.96 -41.68 1.17
CA MET A 1 -28.65 -41.62 0.41
C MET A 1 -28.31 -40.17 0.06
N GLY A 2 -28.16 -39.28 1.02
CA GLY A 2 -28.07 -37.84 0.80
C GLY A 2 -27.15 -37.07 1.73
N ARG A 3 -26.25 -37.68 2.51
CA ARG A 3 -25.37 -36.99 3.48
C ARG A 3 -23.85 -37.11 3.25
N LYS A 4 -23.40 -37.64 2.12
CA LYS A 4 -21.96 -37.85 1.82
C LYS A 4 -21.32 -36.76 0.95
N ASN A 5 -22.07 -35.77 0.44
CA ASN A 5 -21.50 -34.74 -0.45
C ASN A 5 -21.16 -33.40 0.24
N GLU A 6 -21.60 -33.16 1.48
CA GLU A 6 -21.31 -31.90 2.17
C GLU A 6 -19.92 -31.86 2.80
N SER A 7 -19.36 -33.02 3.21
CA SER A 7 -18.03 -33.08 3.83
C SER A 7 -16.85 -32.95 2.85
N ARG A 8 -17.12 -32.99 1.54
CA ARG A 8 -16.06 -32.87 0.51
C ARG A 8 -15.75 -31.44 0.06
N ASN A 9 -16.62 -30.47 0.38
CA ASN A 9 -16.41 -29.05 0.01
C ASN A 9 -15.66 -28.24 1.08
N GLU A 10 -15.52 -28.73 2.30
CA GLU A 10 -14.83 -27.99 3.37
C GLU A 10 -13.30 -28.08 3.30
N SER A 11 -12.74 -29.09 2.60
CA SER A 11 -11.28 -29.31 2.58
C SER A 11 -10.50 -28.47 1.56
N ALA A 12 -11.14 -27.55 0.84
CA ALA A 12 -10.51 -26.73 -0.21
C ALA A 12 -10.33 -25.24 0.17
N LYS A 13 -10.75 -24.83 1.36
CA LYS A 13 -10.55 -23.45 1.85
C LYS A 13 -9.23 -23.39 2.59
N GLY A 14 -8.20 -22.72 2.00
CA GLY A 14 -6.95 -22.46 2.69
C GLY A 14 -7.17 -21.83 4.07
N SER A 15 -6.25 -22.01 4.99
CA SER A 15 -6.39 -21.56 6.38
C SER A 15 -6.54 -20.03 6.47
N PRO A 16 -7.65 -19.50 7.03
CA PRO A 16 -7.80 -18.07 7.25
C PRO A 16 -6.68 -17.46 8.08
N LEU A 17 -6.17 -18.21 9.05
CA LEU A 17 -5.05 -17.76 9.91
C LEU A 17 -3.77 -17.63 9.12
N ALA A 18 -3.47 -18.55 8.21
CA ALA A 18 -2.28 -18.48 7.37
C ALA A 18 -2.36 -17.30 6.38
N LEU A 19 -3.55 -17.00 5.86
CA LEU A 19 -3.80 -15.81 5.05
C LEU A 19 -3.52 -14.53 5.85
N ILE A 20 -4.18 -14.36 6.99
CA ILE A 20 -4.02 -13.19 7.85
C ILE A 20 -2.56 -13.02 8.27
N ALA A 21 -1.89 -14.09 8.69
CA ALA A 21 -0.49 -14.05 9.08
C ALA A 21 0.42 -13.64 7.92
N GLY A 22 0.24 -14.23 6.74
CA GLY A 22 1.06 -13.93 5.56
C GLY A 22 0.92 -12.47 5.10
N VAL A 23 -0.31 -11.93 5.10
CA VAL A 23 -0.56 -10.53 4.79
C VAL A 23 -0.01 -9.61 5.87
N SER A 24 -0.13 -9.97 7.15
CA SER A 24 0.45 -9.19 8.26
C SER A 24 1.96 -9.06 8.15
N LEU A 25 2.65 -10.14 7.81
CA LEU A 25 4.10 -10.13 7.57
C LEU A 25 4.47 -9.28 6.35
N CYS A 26 3.65 -9.32 5.28
CA CYS A 26 3.83 -8.45 4.12
C CYS A 26 3.74 -6.98 4.51
N TRP A 27 2.72 -6.59 5.26
CA TRP A 27 2.56 -5.21 5.75
C TRP A 27 3.67 -4.80 6.71
N ALA A 28 4.10 -5.68 7.61
CA ALA A 28 5.23 -5.40 8.51
C ALA A 28 6.50 -5.09 7.71
N ALA A 29 6.83 -5.90 6.71
CA ALA A 29 7.96 -5.68 5.82
C ALA A 29 7.85 -4.33 5.09
N THR A 30 6.64 -4.00 4.56
CA THR A 30 6.37 -2.71 3.93
C THR A 30 6.66 -1.54 4.86
N PHE A 31 6.15 -1.60 6.09
CA PHE A 31 6.29 -0.51 7.04
C PHE A 31 7.73 -0.35 7.52
N ILE A 32 8.47 -1.46 7.73
CA ILE A 32 9.89 -1.42 8.07
C ILE A 32 10.70 -0.74 6.96
N PHE A 33 10.48 -1.07 5.70
CA PHE A 33 11.17 -0.42 4.59
C PHE A 33 10.81 1.06 4.46
N PHE A 34 9.53 1.36 4.60
CA PHE A 34 9.00 2.65 4.22
C PHE A 34 9.23 3.72 5.28
N TYR A 35 9.03 3.37 6.55
CA TYR A 35 9.03 4.33 7.65
C TYR A 35 10.26 4.27 8.54
N SER A 36 11.17 3.28 8.37
CA SER A 36 12.39 3.25 9.16
C SER A 36 13.60 3.79 8.39
N ASP A 37 14.58 4.31 9.13
CA ASP A 37 15.87 4.73 8.59
C ASP A 37 16.90 3.58 8.56
N THR A 38 16.45 2.35 8.82
CA THR A 38 17.31 1.17 8.94
C THR A 38 18.22 0.94 7.73
N PHE A 39 17.71 1.19 6.53
CA PHE A 39 18.42 0.96 5.27
C PHE A 39 19.06 2.23 4.69
N VAL A 40 18.84 3.36 5.32
CA VAL A 40 19.34 4.66 4.88
C VAL A 40 19.77 5.52 6.10
N PRO A 41 20.68 4.99 6.93
CA PRO A 41 21.08 5.67 8.15
C PRO A 41 21.69 7.04 7.86
N SER A 42 21.38 8.01 8.71
CA SER A 42 21.73 9.42 8.52
C SER A 42 23.23 9.72 8.71
N ASP A 43 23.96 8.81 9.29
CA ASP A 43 25.43 8.86 9.44
C ASP A 43 26.18 8.41 8.18
N THR A 44 25.54 7.60 7.34
CA THR A 44 26.10 7.06 6.10
C THR A 44 25.58 7.77 4.86
N PHE A 45 24.27 8.10 4.84
CA PHE A 45 23.59 8.68 3.69
C PHE A 45 23.35 10.17 3.87
N SER A 46 23.68 10.97 2.85
CA SER A 46 23.24 12.36 2.76
C SER A 46 21.70 12.45 2.66
N PHE A 47 21.17 13.63 2.93
CA PHE A 47 19.72 13.86 2.84
C PHE A 47 19.16 13.52 1.45
N LEU A 48 19.86 13.94 0.38
CA LEU A 48 19.47 13.65 -1.00
C LEU A 48 19.49 12.14 -1.32
N GLU A 49 20.50 11.43 -0.83
CA GLU A 49 20.64 9.98 -1.09
C GLU A 49 19.55 9.17 -0.35
N ARG A 50 19.17 9.61 0.85
CA ARG A 50 18.03 9.01 1.57
C ARG A 50 16.71 9.20 0.81
N ASP A 51 16.48 10.40 0.29
CA ASP A 51 15.31 10.70 -0.51
C ASP A 51 15.32 9.90 -1.83
N LEU A 52 16.46 9.80 -2.50
CA LEU A 52 16.63 9.02 -3.72
C LEU A 52 16.36 7.52 -3.47
N SER A 53 16.85 6.99 -2.34
CA SER A 53 16.61 5.59 -1.96
C SER A 53 15.12 5.29 -1.81
N ARG A 54 14.38 6.15 -1.14
CA ARG A 54 12.93 6.01 -0.96
C ARG A 54 12.16 6.21 -2.25
N PHE A 55 12.59 7.16 -3.08
CA PHE A 55 12.04 7.33 -4.42
C PHE A 55 12.24 6.08 -5.27
N CYS A 56 13.44 5.49 -5.29
CA CYS A 56 13.73 4.23 -5.99
C CYS A 56 12.85 3.08 -5.48
N TYR A 57 12.67 2.99 -4.16
CA TYR A 57 11.79 1.99 -3.56
C TYR A 57 10.33 2.14 -4.04
N LEU A 58 9.78 3.36 -4.01
CA LEU A 58 8.45 3.67 -4.54
C LEU A 58 8.31 3.34 -6.03
N ALA A 59 9.31 3.73 -6.82
CA ALA A 59 9.35 3.40 -8.25
C ALA A 59 9.34 1.88 -8.48
N GLY A 60 10.08 1.14 -7.65
CA GLY A 60 10.08 -0.32 -7.65
C GLY A 60 8.70 -0.91 -7.37
N ILE A 61 7.97 -0.37 -6.40
CA ILE A 61 6.59 -0.81 -6.10
C ILE A 61 5.69 -0.64 -7.33
N VAL A 62 5.75 0.52 -7.98
CA VAL A 62 4.97 0.78 -9.21
C VAL A 62 5.33 -0.21 -10.30
N LEU A 63 6.62 -0.48 -10.52
CA LEU A 63 7.09 -1.45 -11.51
C LEU A 63 6.61 -2.86 -11.20
N GLY A 64 6.72 -3.31 -9.94
CA GLY A 64 6.24 -4.62 -9.51
C GLY A 64 4.74 -4.80 -9.73
N GLN A 65 3.94 -3.78 -9.47
CA GLN A 65 2.50 -3.79 -9.73
C GLN A 65 2.18 -3.75 -11.22
N ALA A 66 2.95 -3.00 -12.02
CA ALA A 66 2.75 -2.87 -13.46
C ALA A 66 2.93 -4.20 -14.22
N LEU A 67 3.71 -5.14 -13.67
CA LEU A 67 3.85 -6.49 -14.23
C LEU A 67 2.49 -7.19 -14.41
N PHE A 68 1.51 -6.87 -13.57
CA PHE A 68 0.18 -7.47 -13.61
C PHE A 68 -0.79 -6.80 -14.59
N LEU A 69 -0.44 -5.64 -15.15
CA LEU A 69 -1.25 -4.96 -16.19
C LEU A 69 -0.85 -5.38 -17.61
N ALA A 70 0.36 -5.92 -17.81
CA ALA A 70 0.92 -6.25 -19.12
C ALA A 70 0.32 -7.48 -19.81
N PRO A 71 -0.10 -8.56 -19.08
CA PRO A 71 -0.51 -9.78 -19.74
C PRO A 71 -1.84 -9.64 -20.46
N ARG A 72 -1.90 -10.11 -21.72
CA ARG A 72 -3.13 -10.27 -22.49
C ARG A 72 -3.95 -11.50 -22.06
N HIS A 73 -3.38 -12.35 -21.24
CA HIS A 73 -3.98 -13.59 -20.74
C HIS A 73 -3.96 -13.63 -19.22
N VAL A 74 -4.88 -14.36 -18.62
CA VAL A 74 -4.89 -14.60 -17.17
C VAL A 74 -3.59 -15.26 -16.75
N ILE A 75 -2.92 -14.70 -15.74
CA ILE A 75 -1.67 -15.23 -15.22
C ILE A 75 -1.94 -16.54 -14.49
N ALA A 76 -1.26 -17.62 -14.89
CA ALA A 76 -1.39 -18.92 -14.24
C ALA A 76 -0.87 -18.89 -12.79
N SER A 77 -1.42 -19.75 -11.93
CA SER A 77 -1.03 -19.83 -10.51
C SER A 77 0.45 -20.14 -10.32
N GLU A 78 1.00 -21.03 -11.14
CA GLU A 78 2.42 -21.35 -11.11
C GLU A 78 3.31 -20.13 -11.39
N SER A 79 2.93 -19.32 -12.40
CA SER A 79 3.64 -18.08 -12.72
C SER A 79 3.61 -17.08 -11.57
N LYS A 80 2.50 -17.00 -10.82
CA LYS A 80 2.37 -16.15 -9.62
C LYS A 80 3.28 -16.63 -8.50
N ASN A 81 3.37 -17.94 -8.28
CA ASN A 81 4.29 -18.53 -7.31
C ASN A 81 5.75 -18.23 -7.68
N TYR A 82 6.12 -18.38 -8.96
CA TYR A 82 7.46 -18.01 -9.44
C TYR A 82 7.75 -16.52 -9.25
N LEU A 83 6.80 -15.64 -9.56
CA LEU A 83 6.95 -14.20 -9.33
C LEU A 83 7.18 -13.86 -7.85
N MET A 84 6.44 -14.51 -6.96
CA MET A 84 6.59 -14.29 -5.51
C MET A 84 7.95 -14.76 -4.99
N ILE A 85 8.41 -15.95 -5.42
CA ILE A 85 9.73 -16.50 -5.07
C ILE A 85 10.85 -15.64 -5.65
N ALA A 86 10.79 -15.33 -6.94
CA ALA A 86 11.82 -14.52 -7.62
C ALA A 86 11.91 -13.12 -7.00
N GLY A 87 10.75 -12.50 -6.73
CA GLY A 87 10.69 -11.20 -6.06
C GLY A 87 11.33 -11.25 -4.66
N CYS A 88 11.04 -12.29 -3.87
CA CYS A 88 11.66 -12.48 -2.56
C CYS A 88 13.18 -12.66 -2.68
N GLY A 89 13.65 -13.45 -3.64
CA GLY A 89 15.08 -13.61 -3.92
C GLY A 89 15.76 -12.27 -4.26
N VAL A 90 15.13 -11.48 -5.11
CA VAL A 90 15.60 -10.13 -5.47
C VAL A 90 15.66 -9.20 -4.25
N LEU A 91 14.64 -9.25 -3.40
CA LEU A 91 14.62 -8.51 -2.13
C LEU A 91 15.81 -8.91 -1.23
N LEU A 92 16.01 -10.22 -1.02
CA LEU A 92 17.08 -10.72 -0.15
C LEU A 92 18.47 -10.26 -0.64
N VAL A 93 18.70 -10.33 -1.97
CA VAL A 93 19.94 -9.83 -2.60
C VAL A 93 20.07 -8.32 -2.40
N SER A 94 19.00 -7.55 -2.58
CA SER A 94 18.99 -6.10 -2.37
C SER A 94 19.34 -5.75 -0.92
N VAL A 95 18.71 -6.40 0.04
CA VAL A 95 18.97 -6.16 1.48
C VAL A 95 20.40 -6.54 1.85
N ALA A 96 20.88 -7.72 1.41
CA ALA A 96 22.24 -8.15 1.67
C ALA A 96 23.27 -7.18 1.06
N SER A 97 23.04 -6.73 -0.17
CA SER A 97 23.91 -5.76 -0.84
C SER A 97 23.89 -4.40 -0.17
N GLN A 98 22.71 -3.96 0.32
CA GLN A 98 22.56 -2.72 1.08
C GLN A 98 23.34 -2.77 2.40
N MET A 99 23.19 -3.88 3.15
CA MET A 99 23.91 -4.05 4.43
C MET A 99 25.42 -4.17 4.22
N ALA A 100 25.85 -4.87 3.17
CA ALA A 100 27.27 -4.92 2.80
C ALA A 100 27.77 -3.53 2.36
N GLY A 101 26.97 -2.79 1.61
CA GLY A 101 27.28 -1.43 1.19
C GLY A 101 27.50 -0.48 2.37
N ILE A 102 26.65 -0.55 3.38
CA ILE A 102 26.80 0.23 4.64
C ILE A 102 28.06 -0.20 5.38
N ALA A 103 28.32 -1.52 5.50
CA ALA A 103 29.45 -2.06 6.24
C ALA A 103 30.81 -1.75 5.58
N TYR A 104 30.87 -1.64 4.26
CA TYR A 104 32.09 -1.41 3.48
C TYR A 104 32.15 -0.01 2.85
N GLU A 105 31.27 0.92 3.26
CA GLU A 105 31.22 2.30 2.78
C GLU A 105 31.20 2.41 1.23
N LEU A 106 30.39 1.55 0.60
CA LEU A 106 30.27 1.54 -0.85
C LEU A 106 29.51 2.77 -1.37
N ASN A 107 29.50 2.94 -2.70
CA ASN A 107 28.81 4.05 -3.34
C ASN A 107 27.31 4.11 -2.97
N THR A 108 26.93 5.17 -2.25
CA THR A 108 25.56 5.37 -1.75
C THR A 108 24.54 5.54 -2.87
N GLY A 109 24.93 6.07 -4.02
CA GLY A 109 24.07 6.15 -5.21
C GLY A 109 23.69 4.78 -5.76
N LEU A 110 24.64 3.83 -5.79
CA LEU A 110 24.35 2.43 -6.17
C LEU A 110 23.43 1.78 -5.14
N MET A 111 23.68 2.01 -3.85
CA MET A 111 22.83 1.49 -2.76
C MET A 111 21.41 2.04 -2.85
N SER A 112 21.25 3.32 -3.15
CA SER A 112 19.95 3.94 -3.40
C SER A 112 19.20 3.24 -4.55
N PHE A 113 19.91 2.92 -5.64
CA PHE A 113 19.31 2.21 -6.77
C PHE A 113 18.89 0.77 -6.43
N LEU A 114 19.60 0.08 -5.54
CA LEU A 114 19.23 -1.27 -5.11
C LEU A 114 17.86 -1.30 -4.40
N MET A 115 17.44 -0.20 -3.79
CA MET A 115 16.11 -0.10 -3.18
C MET A 115 14.95 -0.25 -4.17
N LEU A 116 15.18 0.02 -5.46
CA LEU A 116 14.20 -0.23 -6.52
C LEU A 116 13.82 -1.72 -6.59
N PHE A 117 14.77 -2.61 -6.46
CA PHE A 117 14.52 -4.05 -6.50
C PHE A 117 13.76 -4.54 -5.27
N ALA A 118 14.03 -3.98 -4.10
CA ALA A 118 13.22 -4.25 -2.91
C ALA A 118 11.77 -3.80 -3.10
N GLY A 119 11.56 -2.64 -3.73
CA GLY A 119 10.24 -2.14 -4.10
C GLY A 119 9.51 -3.06 -5.09
N VAL A 120 10.19 -3.67 -6.05
CA VAL A 120 9.56 -4.60 -7.01
C VAL A 120 8.92 -5.79 -6.28
N TRP A 121 9.61 -6.41 -5.32
CA TRP A 121 9.02 -7.48 -4.50
C TRP A 121 7.77 -6.98 -3.77
N GLN A 122 7.83 -5.80 -3.19
CA GLN A 122 6.70 -5.23 -2.47
C GLN A 122 5.50 -5.01 -3.38
N GLY A 123 5.72 -4.50 -4.60
CA GLY A 123 4.67 -4.33 -5.59
C GLY A 123 4.02 -5.65 -6.00
N ILE A 124 4.82 -6.69 -6.23
CA ILE A 124 4.34 -8.04 -6.55
C ILE A 124 3.53 -8.62 -5.38
N SER A 125 4.06 -8.55 -4.16
CA SER A 125 3.42 -9.14 -2.98
C SER A 125 2.08 -8.46 -2.66
N HIS A 126 1.97 -7.14 -2.77
CA HIS A 126 0.72 -6.43 -2.56
C HIS A 126 -0.39 -6.87 -3.52
N VAL A 127 -0.07 -7.07 -4.80
CA VAL A 127 -1.06 -7.52 -5.78
C VAL A 127 -1.49 -8.97 -5.53
N LEU A 128 -0.53 -9.84 -5.25
CA LEU A 128 -0.80 -11.27 -5.07
C LEU A 128 -1.56 -11.55 -3.76
N TRP A 129 -1.17 -10.90 -2.67
CA TRP A 129 -1.91 -11.01 -1.42
C TRP A 129 -3.30 -10.39 -1.52
N GLY A 130 -3.43 -9.22 -2.14
CA GLY A 130 -4.73 -8.60 -2.39
C GLY A 130 -5.66 -9.49 -3.23
N GLU A 131 -5.14 -10.23 -4.22
CA GLU A 131 -5.92 -11.24 -4.94
C GLU A 131 -6.38 -12.36 -4.02
N MET A 132 -5.54 -12.84 -3.10
CA MET A 132 -5.93 -13.85 -2.12
C MET A 132 -7.00 -13.35 -1.16
N GLU A 133 -6.87 -12.13 -0.66
CA GLU A 133 -7.85 -11.47 0.20
C GLU A 133 -9.19 -11.30 -0.53
N ALA A 134 -9.15 -10.87 -1.79
CA ALA A 134 -10.34 -10.71 -2.62
C ALA A 134 -11.10 -12.03 -2.86
N LYS A 135 -10.39 -13.16 -2.90
CA LYS A 135 -10.97 -14.50 -3.07
C LYS A 135 -11.34 -15.17 -1.75
N ALA A 136 -10.90 -14.63 -0.64
CA ALA A 136 -11.22 -15.19 0.67
C ALA A 136 -12.65 -14.84 1.06
N ASP A 137 -13.36 -15.81 1.64
CA ASP A 137 -14.70 -15.63 2.23
C ASP A 137 -14.53 -15.13 3.69
N LEU A 138 -13.91 -13.96 3.82
CA LEU A 138 -13.63 -13.31 5.10
C LEU A 138 -14.32 -11.95 5.15
N SER A 139 -14.68 -11.53 6.36
CA SER A 139 -15.14 -10.15 6.56
C SER A 139 -14.02 -9.15 6.24
N ILE A 140 -14.39 -7.96 5.81
CA ILE A 140 -13.47 -6.84 5.53
C ILE A 140 -12.49 -6.60 6.67
N ALA A 141 -13.02 -6.60 7.90
CA ALA A 141 -12.21 -6.42 9.10
C ALA A 141 -11.11 -7.47 9.23
N LEU A 142 -11.42 -8.74 8.94
CA LEU A 142 -10.45 -9.83 9.03
C LEU A 142 -9.49 -9.86 7.84
N ALA A 143 -9.98 -9.60 6.63
CA ALA A 143 -9.17 -9.67 5.43
C ALA A 143 -8.18 -8.51 5.30
N PHE A 144 -8.63 -7.27 5.56
CA PHE A 144 -7.85 -6.07 5.24
C PHE A 144 -7.36 -5.32 6.48
N CYS A 145 -8.17 -5.20 7.54
CA CYS A 145 -7.80 -4.36 8.67
C CYS A 145 -6.89 -5.08 9.68
N VAL A 146 -7.21 -6.32 10.04
CA VAL A 146 -6.40 -7.07 11.02
C VAL A 146 -4.95 -7.24 10.56
N PRO A 147 -4.66 -7.57 9.28
CA PRO A 147 -3.29 -7.64 8.80
C PRO A 147 -2.53 -6.31 8.90
N VAL A 148 -3.16 -5.18 8.59
CA VAL A 148 -2.53 -3.86 8.71
C VAL A 148 -2.22 -3.55 10.17
N ILE A 149 -3.16 -3.82 11.10
CA ILE A 149 -2.95 -3.62 12.55
C ILE A 149 -1.80 -4.47 13.06
N ALA A 150 -1.78 -5.76 12.70
CA ALA A 150 -0.72 -6.67 13.11
C ALA A 150 0.63 -6.29 12.52
N GLY A 151 0.68 -5.93 11.23
CA GLY A 151 1.88 -5.45 10.56
C GLY A 151 2.43 -4.16 11.19
N ALA A 152 1.56 -3.21 11.52
CA ALA A 152 1.96 -1.97 12.19
C ALA A 152 2.47 -2.20 13.63
N ALA A 153 1.87 -3.15 14.36
CA ALA A 153 2.34 -3.54 15.69
C ALA A 153 3.74 -4.18 15.63
N ILE A 154 3.96 -5.10 14.68
CA ILE A 154 5.29 -5.71 14.44
C ILE A 154 6.30 -4.62 14.09
N PHE A 155 5.99 -3.75 13.13
CA PHE A 155 6.83 -2.62 12.74
C PHE A 155 7.26 -1.78 13.94
N SER A 156 6.29 -1.31 14.74
CA SER A 156 6.57 -0.46 15.90
C SER A 156 7.47 -1.17 16.94
N ALA A 157 7.21 -2.45 17.20
CA ALA A 157 8.00 -3.21 18.17
C ALA A 157 9.44 -3.41 17.69
N VAL A 158 9.65 -3.83 16.44
CA VAL A 158 10.99 -4.18 15.95
C VAL A 158 11.86 -2.96 15.69
N THR A 159 11.27 -1.86 15.21
CA THR A 159 12.01 -0.60 14.99
C THR A 159 12.38 0.08 16.29
N TYR A 160 11.55 -0.06 17.35
CA TYR A 160 11.89 0.40 18.68
C TYR A 160 13.07 -0.35 19.30
N LEU A 161 13.22 -1.64 18.99
CA LEU A 161 14.34 -2.47 19.48
C LEU A 161 15.66 -2.18 18.78
N GLY A 162 15.64 -1.49 17.64
CA GLY A 162 16.82 -1.00 16.94
C GLY A 162 17.05 -1.60 15.56
N THR A 163 18.05 -1.06 14.86
CA THR A 163 18.34 -1.33 13.45
C THR A 163 18.50 -2.82 13.12
N TRP A 164 19.28 -3.55 13.90
CA TRP A 164 19.50 -4.98 13.65
C TRP A 164 18.23 -5.82 13.79
N PHE A 165 17.39 -5.50 14.79
CA PHE A 165 16.09 -6.17 14.93
C PHE A 165 15.17 -5.87 13.74
N ALA A 166 15.19 -4.63 13.22
CA ALA A 166 14.43 -4.26 12.05
C ALA A 166 14.90 -5.03 10.80
N VAL A 167 16.23 -5.16 10.57
CA VAL A 167 16.77 -5.93 9.44
C VAL A 167 16.38 -7.41 9.51
N VAL A 168 16.65 -8.06 10.65
CA VAL A 168 16.32 -9.48 10.84
C VAL A 168 14.83 -9.71 10.72
N SER A 169 14.02 -8.86 11.31
CA SER A 169 12.55 -8.95 11.22
C SER A 169 12.05 -8.75 9.80
N LEU A 170 12.64 -7.85 9.03
CA LEU A 170 12.32 -7.69 7.62
C LEU A 170 12.54 -8.97 6.84
N LEU A 171 13.71 -9.63 7.02
CA LEU A 171 14.02 -10.89 6.34
C LEU A 171 13.02 -11.98 6.73
N ILE A 172 12.73 -12.12 8.03
CA ILE A 172 11.76 -13.09 8.55
C ILE A 172 10.37 -12.79 7.99
N CYS A 173 9.94 -11.53 8.01
CA CYS A 173 8.62 -11.13 7.51
C CYS A 173 8.49 -11.41 6.01
N SER A 174 9.50 -11.07 5.22
CA SER A 174 9.45 -11.25 3.76
C SER A 174 9.49 -12.72 3.36
N CYS A 175 10.38 -13.51 3.95
CA CYS A 175 10.46 -14.95 3.72
C CYS A 175 9.20 -15.65 4.24
N GLY A 176 8.76 -15.34 5.46
CA GLY A 176 7.56 -15.91 6.06
C GLY A 176 6.30 -15.59 5.27
N SER A 177 6.14 -14.34 4.82
CA SER A 177 5.05 -13.94 3.93
C SER A 177 5.06 -14.74 2.65
N THR A 178 6.22 -14.87 1.99
CA THR A 178 6.37 -15.66 0.76
C THR A 178 6.04 -17.14 0.98
N MET A 179 6.53 -17.75 2.05
CA MET A 179 6.23 -19.16 2.36
C MET A 179 4.74 -19.38 2.62
N LEU A 180 4.11 -18.51 3.40
CA LEU A 180 2.67 -18.59 3.68
C LEU A 180 1.84 -18.36 2.42
N PHE A 181 2.30 -17.52 1.48
CA PHE A 181 1.68 -17.36 0.18
C PHE A 181 1.69 -18.67 -0.61
N LEU A 182 2.84 -19.36 -0.68
CA LEU A 182 2.99 -20.61 -1.40
C LEU A 182 2.12 -21.71 -0.79
N VAL A 183 2.07 -21.81 0.54
CA VAL A 183 1.20 -22.76 1.23
C VAL A 183 -0.26 -22.51 0.91
N ASN A 184 -0.72 -21.26 1.06
CA ASN A 184 -2.11 -20.89 0.74
C ASN A 184 -2.45 -21.12 -0.73
N SER A 185 -1.51 -20.85 -1.66
CA SER A 185 -1.73 -21.05 -3.08
C SER A 185 -1.85 -22.52 -3.47
N SER A 186 -1.11 -23.40 -2.80
CA SER A 186 -1.16 -24.85 -3.04
C SER A 186 -2.46 -25.50 -2.53
N GLU A 187 -3.02 -24.99 -1.45
CA GLU A 187 -4.25 -25.52 -0.83
C GLU A 187 -5.52 -25.12 -1.62
N ARG A 188 -5.46 -24.06 -2.41
CA ARG A 188 -6.61 -23.54 -3.17
C ARG A 188 -6.64 -24.10 -4.59
N LYS A 189 -7.42 -25.14 -4.80
CA LYS A 189 -7.67 -25.72 -6.15
C LYS A 189 -8.28 -24.74 -7.14
N ASP A 190 -9.00 -23.71 -6.65
CA ASP A 190 -9.64 -22.67 -7.48
C ASP A 190 -8.62 -21.74 -8.17
N TRP A 191 -7.36 -21.75 -7.75
CA TRP A 191 -6.27 -21.04 -8.42
C TRP A 191 -5.86 -21.69 -9.74
N ALA A 192 -6.17 -22.97 -9.90
CA ALA A 192 -5.90 -23.75 -11.11
C ALA A 192 -7.01 -23.63 -12.19
N LEU A 193 -7.99 -22.75 -12.01
CA LEU A 193 -8.99 -22.49 -13.04
C LEU A 193 -8.29 -22.08 -14.33
N LYS A 194 -8.57 -22.83 -15.41
CA LYS A 194 -8.03 -22.56 -16.73
C LYS A 194 -8.23 -21.09 -17.07
N PRO A 195 -7.19 -20.43 -17.62
CA PRO A 195 -7.31 -19.05 -18.01
C PRO A 195 -8.47 -18.92 -19.02
N ALA A 196 -9.61 -18.40 -18.57
CA ALA A 196 -10.62 -17.93 -19.48
C ALA A 196 -9.98 -16.81 -20.32
N PRO A 197 -10.12 -16.78 -21.63
CA PRO A 197 -9.68 -15.64 -22.41
C PRO A 197 -10.35 -14.42 -21.79
N LEU A 198 -9.54 -13.40 -21.45
CA LEU A 198 -10.09 -12.10 -21.06
C LEU A 198 -11.06 -11.74 -22.20
N SER A 199 -12.35 -11.86 -21.93
CA SER A 199 -13.37 -11.46 -22.89
C SER A 199 -13.01 -10.06 -23.34
N SER A 200 -13.14 -9.79 -24.63
CA SER A 200 -12.87 -8.47 -25.22
C SER A 200 -13.79 -7.36 -24.68
N LYS A 201 -14.58 -7.66 -23.65
CA LYS A 201 -15.34 -6.67 -22.88
C LYS A 201 -14.32 -5.65 -22.36
N ARG A 202 -14.43 -4.44 -22.88
CA ARG A 202 -13.64 -3.28 -22.48
C ARG A 202 -13.66 -3.21 -20.95
N LEU A 203 -12.49 -3.15 -20.33
CA LEU A 203 -12.39 -2.85 -18.90
C LEU A 203 -13.23 -1.60 -18.61
N PRO A 204 -14.15 -1.66 -17.65
CA PRO A 204 -14.99 -0.51 -17.33
C PRO A 204 -14.12 0.70 -17.01
N SER A 205 -14.62 1.88 -17.31
CA SER A 205 -13.87 3.11 -17.11
C SER A 205 -13.75 3.46 -15.63
N PHE A 206 -12.69 3.00 -14.97
CA PHE A 206 -12.34 3.41 -13.60
C PHE A 206 -11.74 4.82 -13.50
N ARG A 207 -11.82 5.66 -14.55
CA ARG A 207 -11.11 6.95 -14.62
C ARG A 207 -11.31 7.83 -13.39
N LYS A 208 -12.53 7.90 -12.87
CA LYS A 208 -12.83 8.70 -11.66
C LYS A 208 -12.16 8.10 -10.42
N CYS A 209 -12.24 6.76 -10.26
CA CYS A 209 -11.59 6.07 -9.14
C CYS A 209 -10.08 6.21 -9.21
N ASP A 210 -9.49 6.04 -10.41
CA ASP A 210 -8.05 6.19 -10.63
C ASP A 210 -7.60 7.61 -10.28
N ALA A 211 -8.37 8.65 -10.66
CA ALA A 211 -8.08 10.04 -10.32
C ALA A 211 -8.15 10.28 -8.80
N ILE A 212 -9.17 9.76 -8.13
CA ILE A 212 -9.28 9.82 -6.66
C ILE A 212 -8.07 9.15 -6.00
N CYS A 213 -7.74 7.94 -6.42
CA CYS A 213 -6.61 7.19 -5.92
C CYS A 213 -5.28 7.94 -6.14
N LEU A 214 -5.09 8.53 -7.31
CA LEU A 214 -3.89 9.30 -7.63
C LEU A 214 -3.74 10.53 -6.74
N VAL A 215 -4.81 11.29 -6.50
CA VAL A 215 -4.74 12.50 -5.67
C VAL A 215 -4.53 12.15 -4.20
N TYR A 216 -5.26 11.15 -3.66
CA TYR A 216 -5.02 10.69 -2.29
C TYR A 216 -3.64 10.06 -2.13
N GLY A 217 -3.15 9.35 -3.14
CA GLY A 217 -1.77 8.89 -3.21
C GLY A 217 -0.76 10.03 -3.15
N ALA A 218 -1.01 11.12 -3.86
CA ALA A 218 -0.16 12.31 -3.80
C ALA A 218 -0.16 12.97 -2.42
N VAL A 219 -1.30 13.02 -1.74
CA VAL A 219 -1.36 13.47 -0.33
C VAL A 219 -0.55 12.54 0.56
N LEU A 220 -0.67 11.23 0.38
CA LEU A 220 0.10 10.25 1.15
C LEU A 220 1.61 10.41 0.90
N GLY A 221 2.05 10.58 -0.34
CA GLY A 221 3.46 10.82 -0.70
C GLY A 221 4.02 12.11 -0.07
N THR A 222 3.25 13.20 -0.09
CA THR A 222 3.60 14.44 0.60
C THR A 222 3.70 14.24 2.11
N SER A 223 2.73 13.52 2.65
CA SER A 223 2.69 13.20 4.07
C SER A 223 3.91 12.42 4.52
N ILE A 224 4.29 11.39 3.81
CA ILE A 224 5.46 10.58 4.11
C ILE A 224 6.73 11.40 4.00
N TYR A 225 6.88 12.20 2.94
CA TYR A 225 8.04 13.09 2.80
C TYR A 225 8.19 14.01 3.99
N ALA A 226 7.11 14.64 4.43
CA ALA A 226 7.12 15.52 5.60
C ALA A 226 7.48 14.74 6.88
N CYS A 227 6.90 13.53 7.10
CA CYS A 227 7.19 12.69 8.28
C CYS A 227 8.67 12.40 8.47
N LEU A 228 9.32 12.09 7.39
CA LEU A 228 10.73 11.74 7.37
C LEU A 228 11.64 12.98 7.60
N SER A 229 11.07 14.17 7.47
CA SER A 229 11.77 15.44 7.70
C SER A 229 11.67 15.93 9.15
N PHE A 230 10.77 15.39 9.96
CA PHE A 230 10.62 15.81 11.36
C PHE A 230 11.78 15.34 12.25
N LYS A 231 12.32 16.28 13.04
CA LYS A 231 13.36 16.02 14.04
C LYS A 231 12.73 15.48 15.32
N MET A 232 12.27 14.24 15.29
CA MET A 232 11.81 13.54 16.50
C MET A 232 12.81 12.47 16.92
N PRO A 233 12.86 12.11 18.22
CA PRO A 233 13.57 10.91 18.64
C PRO A 233 13.05 9.71 17.84
N ALA A 234 13.95 8.97 17.16
CA ALA A 234 13.59 7.93 16.21
C ALA A 234 12.58 6.90 16.75
N GLY A 235 12.76 6.45 18.00
CA GLY A 235 11.83 5.50 18.62
C GLY A 235 10.40 6.04 18.80
N LEU A 236 10.24 7.32 19.13
CA LEU A 236 8.93 7.96 19.28
C LEU A 236 8.25 8.13 17.91
N ASN A 237 9.01 8.50 16.88
CA ASN A 237 8.49 8.62 15.51
C ASN A 237 7.88 7.28 15.04
N TYR A 238 8.57 6.16 15.23
CA TYR A 238 8.08 4.85 14.82
C TYR A 238 6.82 4.42 15.56
N LEU A 239 6.73 4.74 16.86
CA LEU A 239 5.51 4.49 17.64
C LEU A 239 4.33 5.32 17.15
N ILE A 240 4.52 6.60 16.85
CA ILE A 240 3.47 7.48 16.33
C ILE A 240 2.98 6.97 14.98
N VAL A 241 3.88 6.63 14.07
CA VAL A 241 3.54 6.05 12.77
C VAL A 241 2.73 4.76 12.97
N GLY A 242 3.20 3.83 13.77
CA GLY A 242 2.51 2.56 14.00
C GLY A 242 1.13 2.74 14.62
N LEU A 243 0.99 3.61 15.62
CA LEU A 243 -0.31 3.93 16.23
C LEU A 243 -1.26 4.58 15.21
N SER A 244 -0.77 5.45 14.33
CA SER A 244 -1.58 6.08 13.28
C SER A 244 -2.12 5.05 12.30
N LEU A 245 -1.29 4.10 11.85
CA LEU A 245 -1.70 2.99 10.98
C LEU A 245 -2.75 2.11 11.65
N ILE A 246 -2.56 1.77 12.93
CA ILE A 246 -3.53 1.00 13.73
C ILE A 246 -4.84 1.76 13.87
N CYS A 247 -4.81 3.05 14.21
CA CYS A 247 -6.01 3.87 14.33
C CYS A 247 -6.77 3.97 13.00
N GLY A 248 -6.07 4.17 11.88
CA GLY A 248 -6.68 4.21 10.55
C GLY A 248 -7.42 2.92 10.20
N ALA A 249 -6.78 1.76 10.38
CA ALA A 249 -7.40 0.46 10.16
C ALA A 249 -8.57 0.19 11.12
N ALA A 250 -8.46 0.60 12.40
CA ALA A 250 -9.55 0.49 13.37
C ALA A 250 -10.76 1.36 13.00
N LEU A 251 -10.54 2.54 12.42
CA LEU A 251 -11.62 3.40 11.90
C LEU A 251 -12.39 2.73 10.76
N VAL A 252 -11.72 1.99 9.86
CA VAL A 252 -12.41 1.19 8.81
C VAL A 252 -13.35 0.17 9.47
N ILE A 253 -12.89 -0.55 10.49
CA ILE A 253 -13.72 -1.53 11.22
C ILE A 253 -14.93 -0.84 11.84
N ALA A 254 -14.73 0.31 12.46
CA ALA A 254 -15.82 1.06 13.09
C ALA A 254 -16.85 1.52 12.05
N LEU A 255 -16.40 2.09 10.92
CA LEU A 255 -17.27 2.55 9.85
C LEU A 255 -18.04 1.40 9.18
N SER A 256 -17.39 0.26 8.94
CA SER A 256 -18.04 -0.91 8.35
C SER A 256 -19.16 -1.46 9.25
N ARG A 257 -18.97 -1.45 10.57
CA ARG A 257 -20.01 -1.84 11.55
C ARG A 257 -21.18 -0.85 11.57
N LEU A 258 -20.90 0.45 11.50
CA LEU A 258 -21.95 1.48 11.48
C LEU A 258 -22.81 1.41 10.21
N ASN A 259 -22.23 1.06 9.09
CA ASN A 259 -22.94 0.94 7.80
C ASN A 259 -23.75 -0.37 7.65
N LYS A 260 -23.82 -1.23 8.69
CA LYS A 260 -24.60 -2.48 8.69
C LYS A 260 -24.41 -3.34 7.44
N GLY A 261 -23.18 -3.49 6.96
CA GLY A 261 -22.88 -4.35 5.81
C GLY A 261 -23.39 -3.83 4.46
N ARG A 262 -23.78 -2.56 4.36
CA ARG A 262 -23.95 -1.94 3.04
C ARG A 262 -22.59 -1.84 2.37
N GLU A 263 -22.54 -2.19 1.07
CA GLU A 263 -21.35 -2.00 0.22
C GLU A 263 -20.72 -0.65 0.54
N SER A 264 -19.41 -0.65 0.85
CA SER A 264 -18.70 0.60 1.13
C SER A 264 -18.64 1.40 -0.17
N ASP A 265 -19.40 2.49 -0.21
CA ASP A 265 -19.31 3.45 -1.30
C ASP A 265 -17.96 4.18 -1.17
N PHE A 266 -16.96 3.67 -1.89
CA PHE A 266 -15.60 4.24 -1.91
C PHE A 266 -15.61 5.75 -2.20
N GLY A 267 -16.47 6.18 -3.12
CA GLY A 267 -16.64 7.60 -3.44
C GLY A 267 -17.15 8.40 -2.24
N ARG A 268 -18.04 7.82 -1.44
CA ARG A 268 -18.56 8.43 -0.22
C ARG A 268 -17.46 8.53 0.85
N VAL A 269 -16.66 7.47 1.03
CA VAL A 269 -15.52 7.50 1.96
C VAL A 269 -14.54 8.61 1.56
N ALA A 270 -14.15 8.67 0.29
CA ALA A 270 -13.27 9.71 -0.22
C ALA A 270 -13.86 11.12 0.00
N THR A 271 -15.16 11.32 -0.26
CA THR A 271 -15.83 12.60 -0.06
C THR A 271 -15.89 13.01 1.43
N ILE A 272 -16.15 12.08 2.33
CA ILE A 272 -16.16 12.35 3.78
C ILE A 272 -14.76 12.70 4.29
N LEU A 273 -13.73 12.01 3.80
CA LEU A 273 -12.35 12.26 4.22
C LEU A 273 -11.79 13.61 3.74
N LEU A 274 -12.30 14.10 2.62
CA LEU A 274 -11.78 15.30 1.97
C LEU A 274 -11.62 16.52 2.88
N PRO A 275 -12.64 16.98 3.65
CA PRO A 275 -12.49 18.15 4.49
C PRO A 275 -11.45 17.95 5.60
N PHE A 276 -11.36 16.74 6.16
CA PHE A 276 -10.41 16.43 7.23
C PHE A 276 -8.97 16.38 6.70
N VAL A 277 -8.76 15.78 5.53
CA VAL A 277 -7.46 15.73 4.86
C VAL A 277 -7.01 17.13 4.44
N SER A 278 -7.92 17.93 3.85
CA SER A 278 -7.62 19.31 3.47
C SER A 278 -7.28 20.17 4.69
N MET A 279 -8.04 20.03 5.78
CA MET A 279 -7.78 20.74 7.02
C MET A 279 -6.43 20.35 7.62
N ALA A 280 -6.10 19.06 7.64
CA ALA A 280 -4.82 18.58 8.15
C ALA A 280 -3.65 19.12 7.31
N LEU A 281 -3.77 19.17 5.98
CA LEU A 281 -2.75 19.76 5.10
C LEU A 281 -2.55 21.27 5.39
N VAL A 282 -3.63 22.02 5.61
CA VAL A 282 -3.53 23.44 6.00
C VAL A 282 -2.85 23.58 7.37
N LEU A 283 -3.27 22.77 8.34
CA LEU A 283 -2.71 22.81 9.70
C LEU A 283 -1.23 22.47 9.74
N ILE A 284 -0.76 21.50 8.95
CA ILE A 284 0.68 21.18 8.85
C ILE A 284 1.48 22.40 8.39
N VAL A 285 0.90 23.17 7.44
CA VAL A 285 1.54 24.36 6.87
C VAL A 285 1.70 25.51 7.88
N ILE A 286 0.70 25.70 8.75
CA ILE A 286 0.66 26.85 9.68
C ILE A 286 1.14 26.53 11.08
N THR A 287 1.32 25.24 11.42
CA THR A 287 1.73 24.81 12.75
C THR A 287 3.27 24.75 12.84
N PRO A 288 3.87 25.23 13.94
CA PRO A 288 5.31 25.07 14.15
C PRO A 288 5.76 23.60 14.14
N ASP A 289 6.97 23.34 13.67
CA ASP A 289 7.53 21.99 13.49
C ASP A 289 7.42 21.10 14.74
N ASP A 290 7.62 21.66 15.92
CA ASP A 290 7.59 20.93 17.20
C ASP A 290 6.19 20.36 17.56
N SER A 291 5.12 20.92 16.98
CA SER A 291 3.72 20.54 17.29
C SER A 291 3.03 19.84 16.13
N SER A 292 3.63 19.83 14.95
CA SER A 292 3.02 19.31 13.72
C SER A 292 2.84 17.78 13.71
N TRP A 293 3.58 17.05 14.56
CA TRP A 293 3.52 15.59 14.63
C TRP A 293 2.12 15.02 14.92
N ALA A 294 1.32 15.71 15.75
CA ALA A 294 -0.04 15.26 16.08
C ALA A 294 -0.98 15.36 14.87
N ILE A 295 -0.88 16.46 14.13
CA ILE A 295 -1.64 16.67 12.88
C ILE A 295 -1.24 15.62 11.86
N TYR A 296 0.04 15.33 11.82
CA TYR A 296 0.64 14.32 10.97
C TYR A 296 0.13 12.92 11.27
N ALA A 297 0.12 12.54 12.54
CA ALA A 297 -0.44 11.27 13.00
C ALA A 297 -1.92 11.13 12.60
N ALA A 298 -2.70 12.18 12.77
CA ALA A 298 -4.10 12.21 12.36
C ALA A 298 -4.25 12.06 10.83
N LEU A 299 -3.45 12.79 10.06
CA LEU A 299 -3.46 12.69 8.59
C LEU A 299 -3.09 11.28 8.13
N LEU A 300 -2.04 10.68 8.69
CA LEU A 300 -1.63 9.32 8.36
C LEU A 300 -2.72 8.29 8.69
N ALA A 301 -3.44 8.45 9.80
CA ALA A 301 -4.58 7.59 10.13
C ALA A 301 -5.72 7.72 9.11
N LEU A 302 -6.06 8.95 8.68
CA LEU A 302 -7.07 9.19 7.64
C LEU A 302 -6.66 8.59 6.29
N LEU A 303 -5.38 8.71 5.92
CA LEU A 303 -4.84 8.15 4.69
C LEU A 303 -4.77 6.62 4.73
N THR A 304 -4.50 6.03 5.89
CA THR A 304 -4.57 4.57 6.07
C THR A 304 -6.01 4.07 5.93
N LEU A 305 -6.98 4.80 6.48
CA LEU A 305 -8.40 4.50 6.28
C LEU A 305 -8.75 4.52 4.78
N PHE A 306 -8.31 5.54 4.04
CA PHE A 306 -8.51 5.61 2.60
C PHE A 306 -7.85 4.43 1.88
N ASP A 307 -6.60 4.12 2.21
CA ASP A 307 -5.81 3.08 1.56
C ASP A 307 -6.46 1.70 1.71
N VAL A 308 -6.86 1.33 2.92
CA VAL A 308 -7.58 0.07 3.20
C VAL A 308 -8.93 0.04 2.47
N SER A 309 -9.70 1.13 2.50
CA SER A 309 -10.98 1.22 1.79
C SER A 309 -10.82 1.10 0.26
N SER A 310 -9.70 1.59 -0.29
CA SER A 310 -9.40 1.43 -1.71
C SER A 310 -9.14 -0.03 -2.09
N PHE A 311 -8.42 -0.77 -1.27
CA PHE A 311 -8.21 -2.22 -1.48
C PHE A 311 -9.53 -2.97 -1.49
N GLU A 312 -10.38 -2.72 -0.49
CA GLU A 312 -11.72 -3.31 -0.40
C GLU A 312 -12.52 -3.03 -1.67
N PHE A 313 -12.58 -1.77 -2.11
CA PHE A 313 -13.31 -1.37 -3.30
C PHE A 313 -12.85 -2.11 -4.55
N PHE A 314 -11.54 -2.22 -4.80
CA PHE A 314 -11.03 -2.92 -5.97
C PHE A 314 -11.21 -4.43 -5.87
N ALA A 315 -11.16 -5.02 -4.69
CA ALA A 315 -11.49 -6.42 -4.45
C ALA A 315 -12.96 -6.70 -4.75
N GLU A 316 -13.89 -5.85 -4.28
CA GLU A 316 -15.33 -5.99 -4.53
C GLU A 316 -15.68 -5.73 -6.00
N SER A 317 -15.06 -4.70 -6.61
CA SER A 317 -15.22 -4.43 -8.05
C SER A 317 -14.81 -5.62 -8.90
N SER A 318 -13.78 -6.38 -8.50
CA SER A 318 -13.37 -7.58 -9.22
C SER A 318 -14.42 -8.67 -9.19
N ARG A 319 -15.12 -8.84 -8.06
CA ARG A 319 -16.22 -9.82 -7.90
C ARG A 319 -17.45 -9.41 -8.71
N SER A 320 -17.88 -8.16 -8.57
CA SER A 320 -19.09 -7.65 -9.24
C SER A 320 -18.96 -7.61 -10.76
N LEU A 321 -17.76 -7.35 -11.29
CA LEU A 321 -17.48 -7.29 -12.72
C LEU A 321 -16.97 -8.62 -13.31
N ALA A 322 -16.84 -9.66 -12.50
CA ALA A 322 -16.25 -10.95 -12.89
C ALA A 322 -14.87 -10.81 -13.56
N LEU A 323 -14.05 -9.85 -13.07
CA LEU A 323 -12.69 -9.62 -13.55
C LEU A 323 -11.67 -10.34 -12.66
N PRO A 324 -10.47 -10.67 -13.20
CA PRO A 324 -9.40 -11.21 -12.38
C PRO A 324 -9.03 -10.24 -11.25
N PRO A 325 -9.08 -10.65 -9.96
CA PRO A 325 -8.84 -9.75 -8.84
C PRO A 325 -7.47 -9.05 -8.89
N TYR A 326 -6.41 -9.78 -9.28
CA TYR A 326 -5.09 -9.19 -9.41
C TYR A 326 -5.05 -7.99 -10.36
N LEU A 327 -5.86 -7.99 -11.43
CA LEU A 327 -5.91 -6.91 -12.41
C LEU A 327 -6.55 -5.63 -11.83
N CYS A 328 -7.68 -5.79 -11.12
CA CYS A 328 -8.38 -4.67 -10.49
C CYS A 328 -7.51 -4.06 -9.37
N ILE A 329 -6.93 -4.91 -8.54
CA ILE A 329 -6.07 -4.50 -7.43
C ILE A 329 -4.79 -3.81 -7.95
N ALA A 330 -4.09 -4.41 -8.91
CA ALA A 330 -2.89 -3.80 -9.50
C ALA A 330 -3.20 -2.41 -10.05
N ARG A 331 -4.31 -2.25 -10.77
CA ARG A 331 -4.71 -0.98 -11.34
C ARG A 331 -4.93 0.09 -10.26
N GLY A 332 -5.73 -0.22 -9.24
CA GLY A 332 -6.00 0.72 -8.16
C GLY A 332 -4.76 1.08 -7.37
N ARG A 333 -3.94 0.08 -7.08
CA ARG A 333 -2.67 0.29 -6.36
C ARG A 333 -1.67 1.13 -7.15
N ILE A 334 -1.55 0.91 -8.47
CA ILE A 334 -0.70 1.74 -9.33
C ILE A 334 -1.14 3.19 -9.28
N ALA A 335 -2.44 3.48 -9.31
CA ALA A 335 -2.93 4.86 -9.24
C ALA A 335 -2.51 5.54 -7.93
N VAL A 336 -2.69 4.88 -6.79
CA VAL A 336 -2.22 5.37 -5.47
C VAL A 336 -0.71 5.56 -5.47
N GLN A 337 0.05 4.54 -5.89
CA GLN A 337 1.51 4.58 -5.83
C GLN A 337 2.13 5.59 -6.81
N LEU A 338 1.54 5.79 -7.98
CA LEU A 338 1.96 6.86 -8.90
C LEU A 338 1.72 8.23 -8.30
N GLY A 339 0.58 8.46 -7.63
CA GLY A 339 0.34 9.68 -6.90
C GLY A 339 1.40 9.92 -5.83
N MET A 340 1.71 8.89 -5.02
CA MET A 340 2.78 8.94 -4.01
C MET A 340 4.14 9.28 -4.64
N LEU A 341 4.51 8.59 -5.71
CA LEU A 341 5.79 8.75 -6.39
C LEU A 341 5.96 10.17 -6.94
N VAL A 342 4.94 10.68 -7.62
CA VAL A 342 4.95 12.04 -8.22
C VAL A 342 5.06 13.11 -7.13
N ALA A 343 4.28 12.99 -6.07
CA ALA A 343 4.31 13.96 -4.99
C ALA A 343 5.60 13.87 -4.18
N TYR A 344 6.12 12.68 -3.93
CA TYR A 344 7.41 12.49 -3.28
C TYR A 344 8.55 13.14 -4.08
N LEU A 345 8.58 12.91 -5.40
CA LEU A 345 9.54 13.54 -6.31
C LEU A 345 9.41 15.07 -6.30
N ALA A 346 8.19 15.59 -6.34
CA ALA A 346 7.95 17.03 -6.31
C ALA A 346 8.47 17.65 -5.00
N ASN A 347 8.20 17.03 -3.85
CA ASN A 347 8.72 17.48 -2.56
C ASN A 347 10.25 17.42 -2.50
N MET A 348 10.85 16.33 -3.01
CA MET A 348 12.29 16.18 -3.11
C MET A 348 12.92 17.30 -3.94
N ILE A 349 12.38 17.59 -5.12
CA ILE A 349 12.87 18.69 -5.99
C ILE A 349 12.76 20.02 -5.26
N VAL A 350 11.61 20.31 -4.62
CA VAL A 350 11.39 21.55 -3.89
C VAL A 350 12.42 21.70 -2.75
N ALA A 351 12.63 20.67 -1.96
CA ALA A 351 13.54 20.73 -0.83
C ALA A 351 15.01 20.91 -1.24
N HIS A 352 15.42 20.30 -2.35
CA HIS A 352 16.81 20.35 -2.79
C HIS A 352 17.14 21.54 -3.71
N CYS A 353 16.18 21.98 -4.54
CA CYS A 353 16.41 23.09 -5.46
C CYS A 353 16.08 24.46 -4.86
N PHE A 354 15.23 24.53 -3.83
CA PHE A 354 14.75 25.76 -3.23
C PHE A 354 14.86 25.80 -1.70
N PRO A 355 16.02 25.46 -1.12
CA PRO A 355 16.18 25.30 0.33
C PRO A 355 15.94 26.60 1.14
N ALA A 356 16.08 27.77 0.51
CA ALA A 356 15.98 29.08 1.18
C ALA A 356 14.55 29.63 1.29
N THR A 357 13.58 29.00 0.66
CA THR A 357 12.22 29.52 0.62
C THR A 357 11.26 28.60 1.37
N GLY A 358 11.17 28.78 2.69
CA GLY A 358 10.14 28.10 3.51
C GLY A 358 8.71 28.24 2.94
N ARG A 359 8.47 29.20 2.06
CA ARG A 359 7.19 29.41 1.36
C ARG A 359 6.92 28.38 0.24
N VAL A 360 7.94 27.79 -0.35
CA VAL A 360 7.76 26.82 -1.46
C VAL A 360 7.25 25.49 -0.95
N ALA A 361 7.59 25.11 0.29
CA ALA A 361 7.04 23.91 0.94
C ALA A 361 5.51 23.95 1.06
N PHE A 362 4.88 25.13 0.99
CA PHE A 362 3.44 25.33 1.05
C PHE A 362 2.72 25.12 -0.29
N ILE A 363 3.44 25.18 -1.41
CA ILE A 363 2.84 25.12 -2.76
C ILE A 363 2.24 23.74 -2.98
N ILE A 364 2.93 22.68 -2.63
CA ILE A 364 2.47 21.30 -2.88
C ILE A 364 1.19 20.99 -2.10
N PRO A 365 1.11 21.19 -0.77
CA PRO A 365 -0.14 21.05 -0.03
C PRO A 365 -1.28 21.90 -0.59
N LEU A 366 -1.02 23.13 -0.99
CA LEU A 366 -2.03 24.02 -1.56
C LEU A 366 -2.57 23.48 -2.90
N VAL A 367 -1.69 23.04 -3.80
CA VAL A 367 -2.08 22.42 -5.07
C VAL A 367 -2.91 21.17 -4.82
N LEU A 368 -2.54 20.34 -3.84
CA LEU A 368 -3.29 19.13 -3.48
C LEU A 368 -4.69 19.49 -2.96
N ILE A 369 -4.83 20.51 -2.13
CA ILE A 369 -6.14 20.99 -1.64
C ILE A 369 -7.01 21.45 -2.81
N VAL A 370 -6.44 22.18 -3.76
CA VAL A 370 -7.17 22.62 -4.97
C VAL A 370 -7.59 21.41 -5.80
N CYS A 371 -6.71 20.44 -6.04
CA CYS A 371 -7.03 19.21 -6.76
C CYS A 371 -8.14 18.41 -6.07
N LEU A 372 -8.05 18.24 -4.75
CA LEU A 372 -9.06 17.56 -3.95
C LEU A 372 -10.42 18.28 -4.05
N SER A 373 -10.42 19.61 -3.91
CA SER A 373 -11.64 20.42 -3.99
C SER A 373 -12.26 20.38 -5.38
N ALA A 374 -11.45 20.45 -6.44
CA ALA A 374 -11.90 20.32 -7.81
C ALA A 374 -12.53 18.95 -8.08
N MET A 375 -11.93 17.87 -7.56
CA MET A 375 -12.47 16.50 -7.69
C MET A 375 -13.88 16.39 -7.12
N VAL A 376 -14.15 17.01 -5.97
CA VAL A 376 -15.50 17.02 -5.38
C VAL A 376 -16.46 17.88 -6.17
N ALA A 377 -16.03 19.08 -6.57
CA ALA A 377 -16.87 20.02 -7.33
C ALA A 377 -17.30 19.44 -8.70
N PHE A 378 -16.37 18.80 -9.41
CA PHE A 378 -16.63 18.23 -10.73
C PHE A 378 -17.04 16.75 -10.71
N GLY A 379 -16.79 16.05 -9.60
CA GLY A 379 -17.12 14.64 -9.43
C GLY A 379 -18.60 14.34 -9.22
N GLY A 380 -19.41 15.34 -8.87
CA GLY A 380 -20.87 15.30 -8.69
C GLY A 380 -21.31 14.04 -7.93
N GLY A 381 -21.08 13.98 -6.62
CA GLY A 381 -21.45 12.86 -5.77
C GLY A 381 -21.01 11.51 -6.41
N VAL A 382 -19.80 11.05 -6.14
CA VAL A 382 -19.23 9.85 -6.77
C VAL A 382 -19.98 8.61 -6.26
N SER A 383 -21.24 8.45 -6.63
CA SER A 383 -21.88 7.14 -6.63
C SER A 383 -21.34 6.39 -7.84
N ILE A 384 -20.37 5.52 -7.62
CA ILE A 384 -19.88 4.62 -8.66
C ILE A 384 -20.93 3.52 -8.79
N ASN A 385 -21.95 3.77 -9.60
CA ASN A 385 -22.94 2.79 -9.96
C ASN A 385 -22.28 1.78 -10.91
N LEU A 386 -21.65 0.75 -10.35
CA LEU A 386 -21.12 -0.39 -11.12
C LEU A 386 -22.20 -1.14 -11.91
N LYS A 387 -23.48 -0.84 -11.66
CA LYS A 387 -24.64 -1.48 -12.30
C LYS A 387 -25.13 -0.80 -13.58
N SER A 388 -24.68 0.39 -13.94
CA SER A 388 -25.34 1.19 -14.98
C SER A 388 -24.66 1.24 -16.34
N GLU A 389 -23.68 0.39 -16.62
CA GLU A 389 -23.13 0.29 -17.98
C GLU A 389 -23.41 -1.10 -18.58
N ASN A 390 -24.62 -1.58 -18.48
CA ASN A 390 -25.12 -2.58 -19.39
C ASN A 390 -25.61 -1.84 -20.65
N PRO A 391 -24.91 -1.86 -21.79
CA PRO A 391 -25.32 -1.13 -22.98
C PRO A 391 -26.51 -1.75 -23.74
N ASP A 392 -27.15 -2.77 -23.16
CA ASP A 392 -28.25 -3.54 -23.78
C ASP A 392 -29.58 -3.44 -23.01
N GLU A 393 -29.79 -2.44 -22.13
CA GLU A 393 -31.11 -2.07 -21.63
C GLU A 393 -31.58 -0.71 -22.13
#